data_909ba3f4ec52329443186a3cc4a58faa
#
_entry.id   909ba3f4ec52329443186a3cc4a58faa
#
_cell.length_a   1.000
_cell.length_b   1.000
_cell.length_c   1.000
_cell.angle_alpha   90.00
_cell.angle_beta   90.00
_cell.angle_gamma   90.00
#
_symmetry.space_group_name_H-M   'P 1'
#
loop_
_entity.id
_entity.type
_entity.pdbx_description
1 polymer ?
#
loop_
_entity_poly.entity_id
_entity_poly.type
_entity_poly.pdbx_seq_one_letter_code
_entity_poly.pdbx_strand_id
1 'polypeptide(L)'
;MICQDPWRGRHNHRDHRNAGQATFDAVYPYARDHLHFPEQLEEGLETHKVLEIYATMTENPDVIVDISDCIHDEINALKEHKSQIGDPDALEQRILSNTSELAESHGFEYAEGFKRHTFSFGRAPTPKTQA
;
A
#
# COMPACT_ATOMS: atom_id res chain seq x y z
N MET A 1 -0.51 -7.57 -1.47
CA MET A 1 -0.96 -6.93 -0.22
C MET A 1 -0.66 -5.44 -0.31
N ILE A 2 -1.55 -4.57 0.18
CA ILE A 2 -1.29 -3.12 0.30
C ILE A 2 -1.37 -2.74 1.78
N CYS A 3 -0.43 -1.91 2.25
CA CYS A 3 -0.45 -1.36 3.61
C CYS A 3 0.24 0.02 3.62
N GLN A 4 0.16 0.72 4.75
CA GLN A 4 0.96 1.93 4.92
C GLN A 4 2.44 1.62 5.16
N ASP A 5 3.32 2.47 4.63
CA ASP A 5 4.76 2.36 4.87
C ASP A 5 5.06 2.62 6.36
N PRO A 6 5.47 1.61 7.14
CA PRO A 6 5.77 1.79 8.57
C PRO A 6 7.07 2.55 8.83
N TRP A 7 7.92 2.72 7.82
CA TRP A 7 9.25 3.34 7.96
C TRP A 7 9.31 4.79 7.45
N ARG A 8 8.17 5.34 7.02
CA ARG A 8 8.17 6.75 6.61
C ARG A 8 8.54 7.67 7.77
N GLY A 9 9.34 8.72 7.49
CA GLY A 9 9.83 9.65 8.50
C GLY A 9 8.83 10.72 8.90
N ARG A 10 7.96 11.15 7.98
CA ARG A 10 7.01 12.25 8.21
C ARG A 10 5.62 11.74 8.57
N HIS A 11 4.92 12.48 9.46
CA HIS A 11 3.50 12.27 9.78
C HIS A 11 3.11 10.80 10.00
N ASN A 12 3.98 10.06 10.69
CA ASN A 12 3.78 8.63 10.91
C ASN A 12 2.99 8.43 12.21
N HIS A 13 1.65 8.52 12.11
CA HIS A 13 0.78 8.22 13.24
C HIS A 13 1.04 6.81 13.75
N ARG A 14 1.09 6.66 15.09
CA ARG A 14 1.39 5.37 15.74
C ARG A 14 0.58 4.20 15.19
N ASP A 15 -0.73 4.42 15.00
CA ASP A 15 -1.64 3.34 14.59
C ASP A 15 -1.39 2.93 13.14
N HIS A 16 -1.09 3.89 12.26
CA HIS A 16 -0.71 3.62 10.87
C HIS A 16 0.62 2.85 10.78
N ARG A 17 1.62 3.27 11.56
CA ARG A 17 2.91 2.57 11.64
C ARG A 17 2.75 1.16 12.17
N ASN A 18 1.97 0.98 13.24
CA ASN A 18 1.74 -0.34 13.82
C ASN A 18 0.94 -1.25 12.87
N ALA A 19 -0.06 -0.73 12.15
CA ALA A 19 -0.78 -1.48 11.14
C ALA A 19 0.13 -1.91 9.98
N GLY A 20 1.00 -1.02 9.49
CA GLY A 20 2.00 -1.36 8.49
C GLY A 20 2.95 -2.43 8.99
N GLN A 21 3.55 -2.26 10.17
CA GLN A 21 4.45 -3.24 10.77
C GLN A 21 3.77 -4.61 10.96
N ALA A 22 2.56 -4.62 11.50
CA ALA A 22 1.79 -5.86 11.69
C ALA A 22 1.49 -6.57 10.35
N THR A 23 1.29 -5.81 9.27
CA THR A 23 1.12 -6.38 7.93
C THR A 23 2.39 -7.08 7.46
N PHE A 24 3.56 -6.47 7.63
CA PHE A 24 4.84 -7.11 7.28
C PHE A 24 5.08 -8.36 8.10
N ASP A 25 4.87 -8.31 9.41
CA ASP A 25 5.03 -9.47 10.30
C ASP A 25 4.03 -10.59 9.96
N ALA A 26 2.79 -10.25 9.64
CA ALA A 26 1.78 -11.21 9.20
C ALA A 26 2.17 -11.91 7.89
N VAL A 27 2.69 -11.15 6.91
CA VAL A 27 3.13 -11.71 5.63
C VAL A 27 4.35 -12.60 5.81
N TYR A 28 5.29 -12.19 6.65
CA TYR A 28 6.51 -12.93 6.94
C TYR A 28 7.04 -12.61 8.35
N PRO A 29 7.10 -13.62 9.23
CA PRO A 29 6.99 -15.07 8.96
C PRO A 29 5.59 -15.68 9.15
N TYR A 30 4.62 -14.99 9.76
CA TYR A 30 3.44 -15.60 10.38
C TYR A 30 2.56 -16.41 9.42
N ALA A 31 2.16 -15.84 8.29
CA ALA A 31 1.31 -16.57 7.34
C ALA A 31 2.04 -17.72 6.64
N ARG A 32 3.36 -17.73 6.64
CA ARG A 32 4.20 -18.64 5.87
C ARG A 32 4.76 -19.79 6.67
N ASP A 33 4.90 -19.63 7.98
CA ASP A 33 5.60 -20.57 8.85
C ASP A 33 4.60 -21.52 9.53
N HIS A 34 4.86 -22.83 9.46
CA HIS A 34 4.05 -23.85 10.13
C HIS A 34 4.15 -23.82 11.66
N LEU A 35 5.09 -23.10 12.25
CA LEU A 35 5.26 -22.99 13.68
C LEU A 35 4.35 -21.91 14.30
N HIS A 36 3.79 -21.04 13.46
CA HIS A 36 2.82 -20.03 13.89
C HIS A 36 1.40 -20.54 13.67
N PHE A 37 0.53 -20.31 14.64
CA PHE A 37 -0.88 -20.67 14.61
C PHE A 37 -1.15 -22.16 14.27
N PRO A 38 -0.53 -23.11 15.03
CA PRO A 38 -0.67 -24.54 14.76
C PRO A 38 -2.12 -25.03 14.80
N GLU A 39 -2.99 -24.37 15.56
CA GLU A 39 -4.42 -24.64 15.62
C GLU A 39 -5.11 -24.47 14.26
N GLN A 40 -4.66 -23.52 13.44
CA GLN A 40 -5.21 -23.33 12.08
C GLN A 40 -4.82 -24.48 11.14
N LEU A 41 -3.62 -25.04 11.32
CA LEU A 41 -3.19 -26.21 10.56
C LEU A 41 -3.99 -27.46 10.97
N GLU A 42 -4.32 -27.60 12.27
CA GLU A 42 -5.18 -28.68 12.77
C GLU A 42 -6.61 -28.57 12.21
N GLU A 43 -7.10 -27.36 11.94
CA GLU A 43 -8.37 -27.08 11.26
C GLU A 43 -8.33 -27.35 9.74
N GLY A 44 -7.17 -27.71 9.19
CA GLY A 44 -6.97 -28.03 7.77
C GLY A 44 -6.65 -26.82 6.90
N LEU A 45 -6.33 -25.66 7.48
CA LEU A 45 -5.81 -24.51 6.76
C LEU A 45 -4.33 -24.72 6.42
N GLU A 46 -3.89 -24.15 5.32
CA GLU A 46 -2.49 -24.22 4.87
C GLU A 46 -1.81 -22.86 5.00
N THR A 47 -0.48 -22.89 5.10
CA THR A 47 0.32 -21.66 5.06
C THR A 47 0.16 -20.93 3.74
N HIS A 48 0.22 -19.60 3.78
CA HIS A 48 0.08 -18.75 2.61
C HIS A 48 1.36 -17.93 2.32
N LYS A 49 1.69 -17.76 1.04
CA LYS A 49 2.85 -16.98 0.59
C LYS A 49 2.39 -15.74 -0.17
N VAL A 50 2.44 -14.61 0.50
CA VAL A 50 2.32 -13.32 -0.16
C VAL A 50 3.62 -13.03 -0.91
N LEU A 51 3.52 -12.68 -2.18
CA LEU A 51 4.70 -12.43 -3.02
C LEU A 51 5.18 -10.98 -2.94
N GLU A 52 4.25 -10.04 -2.79
CA GLU A 52 4.56 -8.61 -2.82
C GLU A 52 3.72 -7.83 -1.83
N ILE A 53 4.34 -6.83 -1.19
CA ILE A 53 3.68 -5.75 -0.46
C ILE A 53 3.94 -4.45 -1.21
N TYR A 54 2.89 -3.68 -1.42
CA TYR A 54 2.94 -2.30 -1.89
C TYR A 54 2.66 -1.39 -0.70
N ALA A 55 3.70 -0.71 -0.22
CA ALA A 55 3.60 0.21 0.91
C ALA A 55 3.23 1.61 0.38
N THR A 56 2.01 2.06 0.74
CA THR A 56 1.48 3.38 0.35
C THR A 56 1.99 4.49 1.27
N MET A 57 1.84 5.74 0.85
CA MET A 57 2.28 6.93 1.58
C MET A 57 3.80 6.94 1.89
N THR A 58 4.57 6.24 1.09
CA THR A 58 6.05 6.20 1.20
C THR A 58 6.67 7.52 0.74
N GLU A 59 7.86 7.84 1.26
CA GLU A 59 8.67 8.98 0.82
C GLU A 59 9.55 8.63 -0.40
N ASN A 60 9.70 7.35 -0.71
CA ASN A 60 10.57 6.87 -1.79
C ASN A 60 9.86 5.80 -2.64
N PRO A 61 8.84 6.17 -3.42
CA PRO A 61 8.13 5.25 -4.27
C PRO A 61 9.04 4.71 -5.39
N ASP A 62 8.87 3.43 -5.72
CA ASP A 62 9.52 2.76 -6.86
C ASP A 62 8.50 2.13 -7.82
N VAL A 63 7.22 2.24 -7.50
CA VAL A 63 6.11 1.90 -8.37
C VAL A 63 5.17 3.09 -8.42
N ILE A 64 4.86 3.56 -9.62
CA ILE A 64 3.91 4.64 -9.87
C ILE A 64 2.75 4.06 -10.66
N VAL A 65 1.55 4.28 -10.18
CA VAL A 65 0.30 3.75 -10.77
C VAL A 65 -0.54 4.91 -11.26
N ASP A 66 -0.98 4.83 -12.51
CA ASP A 66 -1.97 5.73 -13.06
C ASP A 66 -3.33 5.51 -12.38
N ILE A 67 -3.87 6.57 -11.78
CA ILE A 67 -5.18 6.57 -11.12
C ILE A 67 -6.15 7.58 -11.74
N SER A 68 -5.85 8.06 -12.94
CA SER A 68 -6.63 9.12 -13.59
C SER A 68 -8.12 8.75 -13.74
N ASP A 69 -8.40 7.48 -14.01
CA ASP A 69 -9.77 7.00 -14.19
C ASP A 69 -10.54 6.80 -12.85
N CYS A 70 -9.85 6.74 -11.70
CA CYS A 70 -10.46 6.40 -10.41
C CYS A 70 -10.20 7.42 -9.29
N ILE A 71 -9.53 8.53 -9.56
CA ILE A 71 -9.20 9.55 -8.56
C ILE A 71 -10.44 10.07 -7.80
N HIS A 72 -11.58 10.23 -8.50
CA HIS A 72 -12.80 10.68 -7.87
C HIS A 72 -13.43 9.64 -6.94
N ASP A 73 -13.21 8.35 -7.17
CA ASP A 73 -13.65 7.29 -6.26
C ASP A 73 -12.85 7.33 -4.95
N GLU A 74 -11.53 7.57 -5.03
CA GLU A 74 -10.69 7.80 -3.86
C GLU A 74 -11.17 9.00 -3.03
N ILE A 75 -11.38 10.14 -3.70
CA ILE A 75 -11.85 11.37 -3.06
C ILE A 75 -13.21 11.14 -2.38
N ASN A 76 -14.15 10.50 -3.07
CA ASN A 76 -15.48 10.19 -2.51
C ASN A 76 -15.39 9.26 -1.31
N ALA A 77 -14.56 8.22 -1.38
CA ALA A 77 -14.33 7.31 -0.25
C ALA A 77 -13.76 8.03 0.97
N LEU A 78 -12.80 8.94 0.77
CA LEU A 78 -12.23 9.75 1.85
C LEU A 78 -13.24 10.73 2.45
N LYS A 79 -14.11 11.34 1.64
CA LYS A 79 -15.18 12.24 2.11
C LYS A 79 -16.19 11.55 3.03
N GLU A 80 -16.35 10.22 2.94
CA GLU A 80 -17.22 9.48 3.86
C GLU A 80 -16.69 9.41 5.30
N HIS A 81 -15.43 9.71 5.54
CA HIS A 81 -14.85 9.86 6.88
C HIS A 81 -15.18 11.20 7.53
N LYS A 82 -16.49 11.50 7.64
CA LYS A 82 -17.04 12.80 8.07
C LYS A 82 -16.51 13.30 9.42
N SER A 83 -16.19 12.40 10.34
CA SER A 83 -15.61 12.76 11.64
C SER A 83 -14.15 13.24 11.56
N GLN A 84 -13.46 13.00 10.45
CA GLN A 84 -12.04 13.32 10.24
C GLN A 84 -11.86 14.47 9.24
N ILE A 85 -12.86 14.69 8.38
CA ILE A 85 -12.80 15.67 7.29
C ILE A 85 -13.62 16.89 7.66
N GLY A 86 -12.94 17.96 8.07
CA GLY A 86 -13.57 19.23 8.42
C GLY A 86 -13.98 20.06 7.20
N ASP A 87 -13.21 19.97 6.11
CA ASP A 87 -13.44 20.69 4.86
C ASP A 87 -13.25 19.72 3.67
N PRO A 88 -14.34 19.22 3.08
CA PRO A 88 -14.29 18.30 1.95
C PRO A 88 -13.72 18.90 0.67
N ASP A 89 -13.87 20.20 0.44
CA ASP A 89 -13.37 20.86 -0.77
C ASP A 89 -11.85 21.07 -0.68
N ALA A 90 -11.36 21.45 0.49
CA ALA A 90 -9.91 21.53 0.75
C ALA A 90 -9.25 20.14 0.69
N LEU A 91 -9.93 19.08 1.12
CA LEU A 91 -9.46 17.70 0.95
C LEU A 91 -9.27 17.37 -0.53
N GLU A 92 -10.31 17.58 -1.34
CA GLU A 92 -10.29 17.30 -2.77
C GLU A 92 -9.15 18.03 -3.48
N GLN A 93 -9.05 19.35 -3.29
CA GLN A 93 -7.97 20.16 -3.88
C GLN A 93 -6.58 19.63 -3.51
N ARG A 94 -6.38 19.24 -2.25
CA ARG A 94 -5.11 18.68 -1.79
C ARG A 94 -4.78 17.36 -2.46
N ILE A 95 -5.77 16.46 -2.61
CA ILE A 95 -5.56 15.15 -3.25
C ILE A 95 -5.22 15.36 -4.72
N LEU A 96 -6.03 16.11 -5.45
CA LEU A 96 -5.78 16.40 -6.87
C LEU A 96 -4.40 17.04 -7.09
N SER A 97 -4.00 17.99 -6.24
CA SER A 97 -2.67 18.62 -6.33
C SER A 97 -1.54 17.62 -6.10
N ASN A 98 -1.62 16.80 -5.04
CA ASN A 98 -0.54 15.87 -4.71
C ASN A 98 -0.40 14.75 -5.76
N THR A 99 -1.51 14.23 -6.27
CA THR A 99 -1.52 13.15 -7.26
C THR A 99 -1.11 13.62 -8.65
N SER A 100 -1.47 14.87 -9.03
CA SER A 100 -1.00 15.47 -10.29
C SER A 100 0.49 15.81 -10.25
N GLU A 101 1.02 16.31 -9.13
CA GLU A 101 2.45 16.58 -8.96
C GLU A 101 3.29 15.30 -9.16
N LEU A 102 2.84 14.18 -8.56
CA LEU A 102 3.49 12.89 -8.75
C LEU A 102 3.40 12.38 -10.19
N ALA A 103 2.28 12.65 -10.87
CA ALA A 103 2.01 12.20 -12.24
C ALA A 103 2.83 12.93 -13.32
N GLU A 104 3.24 14.19 -13.09
CA GLU A 104 3.90 15.06 -14.08
C GLU A 104 5.09 14.40 -14.80
N SER A 105 5.94 13.67 -14.05
CA SER A 105 7.13 13.02 -14.61
C SER A 105 6.86 11.67 -15.26
N HIS A 106 5.60 11.17 -15.22
CA HIS A 106 5.23 9.83 -15.64
C HIS A 106 4.21 9.81 -16.80
N GLY A 107 3.76 10.98 -17.25
CA GLY A 107 2.84 11.11 -18.38
C GLY A 107 1.38 10.74 -18.06
N PHE A 108 0.99 10.78 -16.78
CA PHE A 108 -0.36 10.55 -16.29
C PHE A 108 -1.00 11.88 -15.88
N GLU A 109 -2.33 11.92 -15.75
CA GLU A 109 -3.04 13.07 -15.19
C GLU A 109 -2.98 13.04 -13.66
N TYR A 110 -3.22 11.86 -13.06
CA TYR A 110 -3.09 11.61 -11.63
C TYR A 110 -2.38 10.28 -11.38
N ALA A 111 -1.54 10.23 -10.34
CA ALA A 111 -0.79 9.02 -10.01
C ALA A 111 -0.69 8.79 -8.51
N GLU A 112 -0.57 7.52 -8.12
CA GLU A 112 -0.27 7.09 -6.75
C GLU A 112 1.07 6.35 -6.71
N GLY A 113 1.85 6.62 -5.67
CA GLY A 113 3.17 6.04 -5.49
C GLY A 113 3.24 5.00 -4.38
N PHE A 114 3.90 3.88 -4.67
CA PHE A 114 4.11 2.79 -3.73
C PHE A 114 5.58 2.42 -3.61
N LYS A 115 5.98 1.96 -2.43
CA LYS A 115 7.22 1.20 -2.25
C LYS A 115 6.92 -0.28 -2.34
N ARG A 116 7.52 -0.96 -3.33
CA ARG A 116 7.34 -2.39 -3.52
C ARG A 116 8.35 -3.19 -2.70
N HIS A 117 7.85 -4.16 -1.95
CA HIS A 117 8.64 -5.16 -1.24
C HIS A 117 8.30 -6.55 -1.78
N THR A 118 9.33 -7.31 -2.18
CA THR A 118 9.17 -8.66 -2.74
C THR A 118 9.68 -9.71 -1.78
N PHE A 119 8.92 -10.81 -1.64
CA PHE A 119 9.23 -11.95 -0.76
C PHE A 119 9.58 -13.20 -1.58
N SER A 120 10.38 -13.03 -2.65
CA SER A 120 10.85 -14.15 -3.45
C SER A 120 12.12 -14.75 -2.84
N PHE A 121 12.07 -16.04 -2.50
CA PHE A 121 13.24 -16.81 -2.09
C PHE A 121 13.77 -17.57 -3.31
N GLY A 122 14.94 -17.18 -3.82
CA GLY A 122 15.75 -17.99 -4.74
C GLY A 122 15.63 -17.69 -6.22
N ARG A 123 14.77 -16.78 -6.69
CA ARG A 123 14.83 -16.31 -8.10
C ARG A 123 14.32 -14.87 -8.16
N ALA A 124 15.17 -13.98 -8.65
CA ALA A 124 14.71 -12.62 -8.95
C ALA A 124 13.52 -12.68 -9.93
N PRO A 125 12.42 -11.94 -9.70
CA PRO A 125 11.34 -11.88 -10.66
C PRO A 125 11.90 -11.33 -11.98
N THR A 126 11.66 -12.06 -13.06
CA THR A 126 11.93 -11.55 -14.42
C THR A 126 11.09 -10.29 -14.62
N PRO A 127 11.67 -9.17 -15.07
CA PRO A 127 10.89 -7.99 -15.38
C PRO A 127 9.83 -8.37 -16.41
N LYS A 128 8.55 -8.15 -16.09
CA LYS A 128 7.50 -8.26 -17.08
C LYS A 128 7.71 -7.12 -18.05
N THR A 129 8.18 -7.45 -19.26
CA THR A 129 8.17 -6.52 -20.39
C THR A 129 6.72 -6.11 -20.59
N GLN A 130 6.44 -4.84 -20.39
CA GLN A 130 5.14 -4.27 -20.76
C GLN A 130 5.02 -4.37 -22.29
N ALA A 131 3.96 -5.04 -22.76
CA ALA A 131 3.54 -5.06 -24.15
C ALA A 131 2.56 -3.91 -24.37
#